data_ee8026469625074e39611ffc7c1e7cc6
#
_entry.id   ee8026469625074e39611ffc7c1e7cc6
#
_cell.length_a   1.000
_cell.length_b   1.000
_cell.length_c   1.000
_cell.angle_alpha   90.00
_cell.angle_beta   90.00
_cell.angle_gamma   90.00
#
_symmetry.space_group_name_H-M   'P 1'
#
loop_
_entity.id
_entity.type
_entity.pdbx_description
1 polymer ?
#
loop_
_entity_poly.entity_id
_entity_poly.type
_entity_poly.pdbx_seq_one_letter_code
_entity_poly.pdbx_strand_id
1 'polypeptide(L)'
;MSKVCGVDEAGRGPLAGPVVAAAVILPTNHNIEDIKDSKKISPKKRNNIYNDIIEIADVSIGVVSHRTIDKINVLNATYLAMEKAIAGLDNIPQISLIDGYALPNKDIKSEGIIGGDDQVECISAASIIAKVTRDNIMKKIDPIFPIFKFRDHKGYGTKYHMNTLEVEKATPIHRKSFTPVKKNLPSSAILKDEKKAKKISLELVALHYFNNGFNIIEINKKYNDKITFDII
;
A
#
# COMPACT_ATOMS: atom_id res chain seq x y z
N MET A 1 15.23 -28.53 5.15
CA MET A 1 15.97 -27.24 5.17
C MET A 1 15.21 -26.25 6.04
N SER A 2 15.89 -25.46 6.85
CA SER A 2 15.25 -24.43 7.69
C SER A 2 14.68 -23.33 6.80
N LYS A 3 13.36 -23.09 6.89
CA LYS A 3 12.71 -22.04 6.10
C LYS A 3 12.83 -20.72 6.85
N VAL A 4 13.66 -19.82 6.33
CA VAL A 4 13.80 -18.45 6.82
C VAL A 4 12.94 -17.53 5.95
N CYS A 5 12.10 -16.73 6.59
CA CYS A 5 11.26 -15.76 5.93
C CYS A 5 11.84 -14.34 6.11
N GLY A 6 11.91 -13.56 5.06
CA GLY A 6 12.16 -12.12 5.13
C GLY A 6 10.86 -11.34 5.13
N VAL A 7 10.78 -10.27 5.92
CA VAL A 7 9.58 -9.45 6.06
C VAL A 7 9.95 -7.97 6.03
N ASP A 8 9.24 -7.20 5.21
CA ASP A 8 9.38 -5.74 5.14
C ASP A 8 8.03 -5.09 4.81
N GLU A 9 7.93 -3.76 4.96
CA GLU A 9 6.72 -3.00 4.69
C GLU A 9 6.94 -1.82 3.75
N ALA A 10 5.84 -1.38 3.16
CA ALA A 10 5.75 -0.13 2.42
C ALA A 10 4.54 0.69 2.87
N GLY A 11 4.74 2.00 3.00
CA GLY A 11 3.60 2.88 3.21
C GLY A 11 3.34 3.35 4.63
N ARG A 12 4.33 3.45 5.53
CA ARG A 12 4.18 4.06 6.85
C ARG A 12 3.99 5.57 6.78
N GLY A 13 4.80 6.26 5.99
CA GLY A 13 4.82 7.73 5.91
C GLY A 13 3.71 8.42 5.10
N PRO A 14 3.08 7.81 4.07
CA PRO A 14 2.05 8.46 3.27
C PRO A 14 0.84 8.95 4.08
N LEU A 15 0.22 10.05 3.60
CA LEU A 15 -0.99 10.65 4.16
C LEU A 15 -2.27 9.90 3.77
N ALA A 16 -2.20 9.03 2.75
CA ALA A 16 -3.34 8.30 2.20
C ALA A 16 -2.98 6.85 1.84
N GLY A 17 -3.99 5.99 1.82
CA GLY A 17 -3.87 4.60 1.41
C GLY A 17 -3.37 3.67 2.52
N PRO A 18 -3.22 2.36 2.19
CA PRO A 18 -2.87 1.32 3.15
C PRO A 18 -1.39 1.34 3.53
N VAL A 19 -1.07 0.61 4.59
CA VAL A 19 0.24 0.01 4.81
C VAL A 19 0.20 -1.42 4.22
N VAL A 20 1.28 -1.82 3.55
CA VAL A 20 1.42 -3.13 2.93
C VAL A 20 2.72 -3.75 3.42
N ALA A 21 2.66 -4.96 3.95
CA ALA A 21 3.82 -5.77 4.26
C ALA A 21 3.87 -6.99 3.35
N ALA A 22 5.05 -7.52 3.13
CA ALA A 22 5.26 -8.79 2.46
C ALA A 22 6.13 -9.71 3.31
N ALA A 23 5.88 -11.01 3.18
CA ALA A 23 6.68 -12.08 3.73
C ALA A 23 7.15 -12.95 2.57
N VAL A 24 8.45 -13.26 2.52
CA VAL A 24 9.07 -13.98 1.40
C VAL A 24 10.01 -15.07 1.91
N ILE A 25 9.79 -16.30 1.47
CA ILE A 25 10.73 -17.40 1.62
C ILE A 25 11.35 -17.67 0.25
N LEU A 26 12.60 -17.28 0.07
CA LEU A 26 13.33 -17.54 -1.17
C LEU A 26 13.81 -19.01 -1.22
N PRO A 27 13.78 -19.67 -2.39
CA PRO A 27 14.45 -20.95 -2.56
C PRO A 27 15.96 -20.79 -2.43
N THR A 28 16.65 -21.83 -1.95
CA THR A 28 18.09 -21.76 -1.65
C THR A 28 18.95 -21.52 -2.90
N ASN A 29 18.51 -21.98 -4.06
CA ASN A 29 19.25 -21.89 -5.33
C ASN A 29 18.42 -21.11 -6.36
N HIS A 30 18.22 -19.81 -6.11
CA HIS A 30 17.63 -18.94 -7.12
C HIS A 30 18.71 -18.13 -7.86
N ASN A 31 18.39 -17.71 -9.08
CA ASN A 31 19.26 -16.93 -9.94
C ASN A 31 18.76 -15.49 -10.15
N ILE A 32 17.99 -14.94 -9.19
CA ILE A 32 17.50 -13.57 -9.31
C ILE A 32 18.63 -12.61 -8.94
N GLU A 33 19.08 -11.84 -9.91
CA GLU A 33 20.11 -10.82 -9.72
C GLU A 33 19.53 -9.52 -9.13
N ASP A 34 20.37 -8.72 -8.49
CA ASP A 34 20.08 -7.35 -8.02
C ASP A 34 18.95 -7.21 -6.97
N ILE A 35 18.54 -8.27 -6.29
CA ILE A 35 17.55 -8.19 -5.21
C ILE A 35 18.00 -7.18 -4.14
N LYS A 36 19.28 -7.23 -3.74
CA LYS A 36 19.88 -6.35 -2.70
C LYS A 36 19.98 -4.88 -3.08
N ASP A 37 19.90 -4.55 -4.37
CA ASP A 37 19.99 -3.17 -4.85
C ASP A 37 18.60 -2.52 -5.08
N SER A 38 17.56 -3.02 -4.43
CA SER A 38 16.15 -2.66 -4.67
C SER A 38 15.86 -1.15 -4.63
N LYS A 39 16.59 -0.40 -3.82
CA LYS A 39 16.46 1.06 -3.68
C LYS A 39 17.12 1.82 -4.84
N LYS A 40 18.12 1.24 -5.50
CA LYS A 40 18.93 1.89 -6.56
C LYS A 40 18.43 1.58 -7.96
N ILE A 41 17.58 0.56 -8.12
CA ILE A 41 17.09 0.12 -9.43
C ILE A 41 15.90 0.95 -9.92
N SER A 42 15.76 1.05 -11.26
CA SER A 42 14.62 1.74 -11.88
C SER A 42 13.29 1.04 -11.56
N PRO A 43 12.15 1.76 -11.63
CA PRO A 43 10.83 1.15 -11.44
C PRO A 43 10.56 -0.03 -12.39
N LYS A 44 11.05 0.03 -13.63
CA LYS A 44 10.91 -1.06 -14.62
C LYS A 44 11.66 -2.30 -14.16
N LYS A 45 12.94 -2.15 -13.76
CA LYS A 45 13.76 -3.28 -13.29
C LYS A 45 13.16 -3.87 -12.00
N ARG A 46 12.67 -3.02 -11.08
CA ARG A 46 12.01 -3.48 -9.85
C ARG A 46 10.75 -4.32 -10.15
N ASN A 47 9.95 -3.94 -11.16
CA ASN A 47 8.79 -4.74 -11.57
C ASN A 47 9.20 -6.10 -12.18
N ASN A 48 10.31 -6.17 -12.91
CA ASN A 48 10.79 -7.46 -13.42
C ASN A 48 11.19 -8.37 -12.24
N ILE A 49 12.03 -7.88 -11.33
CA ILE A 49 12.43 -8.65 -10.13
C ILE A 49 11.21 -9.05 -9.27
N TYR A 50 10.21 -8.19 -9.16
CA TYR A 50 8.94 -8.53 -8.50
C TYR A 50 8.30 -9.77 -9.14
N ASN A 51 8.22 -9.85 -10.47
CA ASN A 51 7.65 -10.99 -11.17
C ASN A 51 8.50 -12.25 -10.97
N ASP A 52 9.82 -12.11 -11.06
CA ASP A 52 10.75 -13.22 -10.85
C ASP A 52 10.62 -13.80 -9.43
N ILE A 53 10.47 -12.95 -8.41
CA ILE A 53 10.24 -13.39 -7.03
C ILE A 53 8.89 -14.12 -6.89
N ILE A 54 7.81 -13.57 -7.45
CA ILE A 54 6.46 -14.18 -7.39
C ILE A 54 6.44 -15.56 -8.05
N GLU A 55 7.23 -15.76 -9.10
CA GLU A 55 7.27 -17.03 -9.86
C GLU A 55 7.92 -18.16 -9.07
N ILE A 56 8.95 -17.87 -8.26
CA ILE A 56 9.79 -18.91 -7.66
C ILE A 56 9.74 -19.02 -6.14
N ALA A 57 9.27 -17.98 -5.45
CA ALA A 57 9.30 -17.88 -3.99
C ALA A 57 7.93 -18.13 -3.37
N ASP A 58 7.91 -18.57 -2.12
CA ASP A 58 6.70 -18.52 -1.31
C ASP A 58 6.51 -17.10 -0.79
N VAL A 59 5.47 -16.43 -1.29
CA VAL A 59 5.21 -15.02 -1.08
C VAL A 59 3.81 -14.79 -0.54
N SER A 60 3.72 -14.04 0.54
CA SER A 60 2.44 -13.58 1.04
C SER A 60 2.45 -12.09 1.34
N ILE A 61 1.28 -11.46 1.24
CA ILE A 61 1.09 -10.03 1.35
C ILE A 61 0.02 -9.72 2.40
N GLY A 62 0.39 -8.89 3.37
CA GLY A 62 -0.51 -8.35 4.37
C GLY A 62 -0.86 -6.89 4.06
N VAL A 63 -2.15 -6.59 3.94
CA VAL A 63 -2.64 -5.23 3.70
C VAL A 63 -3.47 -4.76 4.89
N VAL A 64 -3.17 -3.57 5.39
CA VAL A 64 -3.92 -2.92 6.47
C VAL A 64 -4.38 -1.55 6.01
N SER A 65 -5.69 -1.33 6.08
CA SER A 65 -6.35 -0.13 5.54
C SER A 65 -6.02 1.14 6.33
N HIS A 66 -6.18 2.28 5.68
CA HIS A 66 -6.13 3.60 6.34
C HIS A 66 -7.06 3.72 7.54
N ARG A 67 -8.26 3.07 7.49
CA ARG A 67 -9.21 3.07 8.61
C ARG A 67 -8.67 2.33 9.84
N THR A 68 -7.96 1.24 9.63
CA THR A 68 -7.32 0.50 10.71
C THR A 68 -6.12 1.28 11.26
N ILE A 69 -5.32 1.93 10.38
CA ILE A 69 -4.23 2.82 10.78
C ILE A 69 -4.74 3.91 11.72
N ASP A 70 -5.89 4.53 11.40
CA ASP A 70 -6.50 5.58 12.24
C ASP A 70 -6.94 5.07 13.61
N LYS A 71 -7.29 3.78 13.73
CA LYS A 71 -7.75 3.16 14.99
C LYS A 71 -6.60 2.73 15.91
N ILE A 72 -5.55 2.11 15.35
CA ILE A 72 -4.50 1.44 16.13
C ILE A 72 -3.12 2.08 15.98
N ASN A 73 -3.00 3.22 15.30
CA ASN A 73 -1.81 3.91 14.82
C ASN A 73 -1.03 3.15 13.74
N VAL A 74 -0.09 3.86 13.09
CA VAL A 74 0.65 3.29 11.94
C VAL A 74 1.65 2.20 12.36
N LEU A 75 2.23 2.27 13.55
CA LEU A 75 3.18 1.26 14.02
C LEU A 75 2.48 -0.08 14.25
N ASN A 76 1.39 -0.09 15.01
CA ASN A 76 0.61 -1.30 15.26
C ASN A 76 -0.04 -1.84 13.97
N ALA A 77 -0.45 -0.96 13.05
CA ALA A 77 -0.94 -1.35 11.73
C ALA A 77 0.14 -2.00 10.87
N THR A 78 1.41 -1.57 11.00
CA THR A 78 2.55 -2.21 10.34
C THR A 78 2.78 -3.60 10.89
N TYR A 79 2.82 -3.77 12.21
CA TYR A 79 2.96 -5.11 12.80
C TYR A 79 1.81 -6.03 12.38
N LEU A 80 0.56 -5.55 12.41
CA LEU A 80 -0.59 -6.33 11.93
C LEU A 80 -0.47 -6.72 10.44
N ALA A 81 0.08 -5.85 9.59
CA ALA A 81 0.33 -6.17 8.19
C ALA A 81 1.40 -7.25 8.04
N MET A 82 2.49 -7.16 8.81
CA MET A 82 3.56 -8.17 8.84
C MET A 82 3.06 -9.52 9.34
N GLU A 83 2.29 -9.55 10.42
CA GLU A 83 1.66 -10.76 10.96
C GLU A 83 0.76 -11.44 9.92
N LYS A 84 -0.07 -10.66 9.22
CA LYS A 84 -0.92 -11.17 8.13
C LYS A 84 -0.09 -11.75 6.97
N ALA A 85 1.01 -11.08 6.61
CA ALA A 85 1.88 -11.56 5.56
C ALA A 85 2.53 -12.89 5.97
N ILE A 86 3.05 -13.01 7.19
CA ILE A 86 3.64 -14.26 7.69
C ILE A 86 2.61 -15.38 7.76
N ALA A 87 1.40 -15.10 8.27
CA ALA A 87 0.34 -16.09 8.42
C ALA A 87 -0.24 -16.59 7.08
N GLY A 88 -0.06 -15.85 5.99
CA GLY A 88 -0.54 -16.21 4.66
C GLY A 88 0.47 -16.98 3.80
N LEU A 89 1.68 -17.26 4.31
CA LEU A 89 2.64 -18.12 3.61
C LEU A 89 2.14 -19.57 3.54
N ASP A 90 2.39 -20.24 2.43
CA ASP A 90 2.09 -21.67 2.27
C ASP A 90 2.94 -22.54 3.20
N ASN A 91 4.15 -22.08 3.51
CA ASN A 91 5.10 -22.76 4.38
C ASN A 91 5.32 -21.99 5.67
N ILE A 92 5.17 -22.66 6.81
CA ILE A 92 5.43 -22.07 8.13
C ILE A 92 6.94 -21.80 8.27
N PRO A 93 7.38 -20.55 8.45
CA PRO A 93 8.79 -20.24 8.65
C PRO A 93 9.27 -20.67 10.05
N GLN A 94 10.52 -21.13 10.15
CA GLN A 94 11.15 -21.41 11.44
C GLN A 94 11.51 -20.12 12.18
N ILE A 95 11.84 -19.06 11.42
CA ILE A 95 12.12 -17.71 11.91
C ILE A 95 11.77 -16.69 10.83
N SER A 96 11.24 -15.56 11.25
CA SER A 96 10.95 -14.40 10.39
C SER A 96 11.95 -13.29 10.70
N LEU A 97 12.73 -12.89 9.70
CA LEU A 97 13.68 -11.78 9.78
C LEU A 97 12.94 -10.51 9.33
N ILE A 98 12.83 -9.55 10.22
CA ILE A 98 12.03 -8.34 10.02
C ILE A 98 12.95 -7.15 9.74
N ASP A 99 12.64 -6.33 8.73
CA ASP A 99 13.32 -5.04 8.60
C ASP A 99 12.98 -4.15 9.81
N GLY A 100 14.01 -3.72 10.53
CA GLY A 100 13.88 -2.93 11.76
C GLY A 100 13.80 -3.75 13.03
N TYR A 101 12.65 -3.81 13.69
CA TYR A 101 12.48 -4.45 15.00
C TYR A 101 11.64 -5.73 14.93
N ALA A 102 11.95 -6.70 15.80
CA ALA A 102 11.16 -7.93 15.95
C ALA A 102 9.70 -7.63 16.28
N LEU A 103 8.81 -8.51 15.86
CA LEU A 103 7.39 -8.38 16.17
C LEU A 103 7.12 -8.47 17.67
N PRO A 104 6.17 -7.66 18.19
CA PRO A 104 5.78 -7.74 19.60
C PRO A 104 5.02 -9.04 19.93
N ASN A 105 4.37 -9.65 18.93
CA ASN A 105 3.68 -10.93 19.06
C ASN A 105 4.68 -12.08 19.24
N LYS A 106 4.70 -12.69 20.45
CA LYS A 106 5.64 -13.74 20.83
C LYS A 106 5.32 -15.13 20.27
N ASP A 107 4.11 -15.32 19.75
CA ASP A 107 3.72 -16.56 19.07
C ASP A 107 4.40 -16.68 17.69
N ILE A 108 4.88 -15.56 17.14
CA ILE A 108 5.65 -15.51 15.89
C ILE A 108 7.13 -15.37 16.24
N LYS A 109 7.91 -16.41 15.99
CA LYS A 109 9.36 -16.35 16.17
C LYS A 109 9.96 -15.37 15.15
N SER A 110 10.41 -14.21 15.62
CA SER A 110 10.94 -13.15 14.79
C SER A 110 12.19 -12.50 15.35
N GLU A 111 13.05 -12.04 14.45
CA GLU A 111 14.27 -11.27 14.78
C GLU A 111 14.26 -9.99 13.94
N GLY A 112 14.56 -8.84 14.57
CA GLY A 112 14.66 -7.56 13.92
C GLY A 112 16.08 -7.31 13.42
N ILE A 113 16.21 -6.84 12.17
CA ILE A 113 17.50 -6.48 11.57
C ILE A 113 17.37 -5.05 11.05
N ILE A 114 18.07 -4.12 11.70
CA ILE A 114 18.03 -2.71 11.31
C ILE A 114 18.71 -2.54 9.95
N GLY A 115 17.95 -2.01 8.96
CA GLY A 115 18.40 -1.92 7.57
C GLY A 115 18.58 -3.29 6.93
N GLY A 116 17.76 -4.25 7.34
CA GLY A 116 17.79 -5.61 6.86
C GLY A 116 17.54 -5.73 5.35
N ASP A 117 16.78 -4.81 4.79
CA ASP A 117 16.50 -4.71 3.35
C ASP A 117 17.75 -4.45 2.49
N ASP A 118 18.81 -3.87 3.07
CA ASP A 118 20.11 -3.71 2.40
C ASP A 118 21.10 -4.87 2.70
N GLN A 119 20.81 -5.72 3.71
CA GLN A 119 21.75 -6.73 4.23
C GLN A 119 21.32 -8.17 3.91
N VAL A 120 20.02 -8.44 4.03
CA VAL A 120 19.45 -9.80 3.98
C VAL A 120 18.54 -9.95 2.77
N GLU A 121 18.90 -10.88 1.91
CA GLU A 121 18.28 -11.02 0.57
C GLU A 121 16.76 -11.29 0.63
N CYS A 122 16.30 -12.14 1.56
CA CYS A 122 14.86 -12.39 1.71
C CYS A 122 14.10 -11.16 2.22
N ILE A 123 14.72 -10.27 3.04
CA ILE A 123 14.14 -8.99 3.46
C ILE A 123 14.12 -8.03 2.26
N SER A 124 15.20 -7.96 1.48
CA SER A 124 15.24 -7.16 0.25
C SER A 124 14.15 -7.59 -0.75
N ALA A 125 13.93 -8.90 -0.90
CA ALA A 125 12.83 -9.44 -1.71
C ALA A 125 11.47 -9.00 -1.17
N ALA A 126 11.24 -9.09 0.14
CA ALA A 126 10.01 -8.61 0.79
C ALA A 126 9.78 -7.12 0.57
N SER A 127 10.84 -6.31 0.66
CA SER A 127 10.81 -4.86 0.36
C SER A 127 10.29 -4.59 -1.06
N ILE A 128 10.81 -5.29 -2.07
CA ILE A 128 10.37 -5.18 -3.46
C ILE A 128 8.88 -5.54 -3.58
N ILE A 129 8.46 -6.68 -3.02
CA ILE A 129 7.08 -7.14 -3.07
C ILE A 129 6.14 -6.13 -2.40
N ALA A 130 6.44 -5.70 -1.19
CA ALA A 130 5.63 -4.72 -0.47
C ALA A 130 5.52 -3.40 -1.23
N LYS A 131 6.64 -2.88 -1.74
CA LYS A 131 6.71 -1.62 -2.49
C LYS A 131 5.91 -1.66 -3.79
N VAL A 132 6.14 -2.67 -4.64
CA VAL A 132 5.46 -2.78 -5.93
C VAL A 132 3.96 -2.99 -5.73
N THR A 133 3.58 -3.85 -4.80
CA THR A 133 2.17 -4.10 -4.48
C THR A 133 1.46 -2.83 -4.03
N ARG A 134 2.05 -2.10 -3.08
CA ARG A 134 1.45 -0.85 -2.61
C ARG A 134 1.36 0.20 -3.70
N ASP A 135 2.40 0.38 -4.50
CA ASP A 135 2.41 1.35 -5.59
C ASP A 135 1.31 1.01 -6.62
N ASN A 136 1.07 -0.27 -6.90
CA ASN A 136 0.00 -0.72 -7.79
C ASN A 136 -1.39 -0.47 -7.20
N ILE A 137 -1.59 -0.67 -5.89
CA ILE A 137 -2.84 -0.29 -5.21
C ILE A 137 -3.10 1.20 -5.39
N MET A 138 -2.11 2.06 -5.16
CA MET A 138 -2.28 3.51 -5.29
C MET A 138 -2.51 3.96 -6.73
N LYS A 139 -1.92 3.28 -7.71
CA LYS A 139 -2.20 3.52 -9.15
C LYS A 139 -3.63 3.13 -9.53
N LYS A 140 -4.14 2.01 -9.00
CA LYS A 140 -5.53 1.54 -9.25
C LYS A 140 -6.59 2.41 -8.56
N ILE A 141 -6.25 3.05 -7.45
CA ILE A 141 -7.12 3.99 -6.73
C ILE A 141 -7.17 5.37 -7.41
N ASP A 142 -6.14 5.75 -8.15
CA ASP A 142 -5.99 7.07 -8.76
C ASP A 142 -7.20 7.53 -9.59
N PRO A 143 -7.83 6.69 -10.45
CA PRO A 143 -9.00 7.09 -11.23
C PRO A 143 -10.21 7.50 -10.38
N ILE A 144 -10.30 7.03 -9.13
CA ILE A 144 -11.37 7.41 -8.20
C ILE A 144 -11.17 8.85 -7.69
N PHE A 145 -9.90 9.28 -7.56
CA PHE A 145 -9.53 10.58 -7.01
C PHE A 145 -8.56 11.34 -7.95
N PRO A 146 -8.95 11.62 -9.21
CA PRO A 146 -8.03 12.06 -10.26
C PRO A 146 -7.31 13.38 -9.94
N ILE A 147 -7.95 14.28 -9.19
CA ILE A 147 -7.36 15.57 -8.77
C ILE A 147 -6.14 15.36 -7.86
N PHE A 148 -6.13 14.29 -7.07
CA PHE A 148 -5.03 14.03 -6.14
C PHE A 148 -3.79 13.43 -6.82
N LYS A 149 -3.90 12.81 -7.99
CA LYS A 149 -2.80 12.19 -8.73
C LYS A 149 -2.01 11.18 -7.88
N PHE A 150 -2.73 10.30 -7.18
CA PHE A 150 -2.10 9.28 -6.32
C PHE A 150 -1.13 8.35 -7.06
N ARG A 151 -1.32 8.18 -8.38
CA ARG A 151 -0.39 7.42 -9.22
C ARG A 151 1.03 7.99 -9.24
N ASP A 152 1.21 9.30 -9.02
CA ASP A 152 2.50 9.95 -9.10
C ASP A 152 3.25 9.82 -7.77
N HIS A 153 2.64 10.25 -6.67
CA HIS A 153 3.28 10.33 -5.36
C HIS A 153 2.84 9.26 -4.35
N LYS A 154 1.98 8.32 -4.75
CA LYS A 154 1.55 7.16 -3.92
C LYS A 154 1.00 7.54 -2.52
N GLY A 155 0.45 8.75 -2.39
CA GLY A 155 -0.08 9.27 -1.13
C GLY A 155 0.94 9.94 -0.21
N TYR A 156 2.21 10.04 -0.60
CA TYR A 156 3.22 10.80 0.16
C TYR A 156 2.91 12.30 0.15
N GLY A 157 3.30 13.00 1.23
CA GLY A 157 3.06 14.43 1.42
C GLY A 157 3.96 15.33 0.57
N THR A 158 3.94 15.16 -0.74
CA THR A 158 4.62 16.05 -1.69
C THR A 158 3.97 17.43 -1.66
N LYS A 159 4.66 18.45 -2.16
CA LYS A 159 4.12 19.82 -2.26
C LYS A 159 2.78 19.83 -3.01
N TYR A 160 2.68 19.07 -4.12
CA TYR A 160 1.43 18.93 -4.85
C TYR A 160 0.31 18.35 -3.99
N HIS A 161 0.58 17.20 -3.33
CA HIS A 161 -0.42 16.53 -2.49
C HIS A 161 -0.89 17.43 -1.33
N MET A 162 0.05 18.10 -0.66
CA MET A 162 -0.27 19.03 0.44
C MET A 162 -1.16 20.18 0.00
N ASN A 163 -0.83 20.83 -1.13
CA ASN A 163 -1.63 21.92 -1.69
C ASN A 163 -3.02 21.43 -2.11
N THR A 164 -3.10 20.27 -2.79
CA THR A 164 -4.37 19.67 -3.17
C THR A 164 -5.23 19.33 -1.95
N LEU A 165 -4.63 18.78 -0.89
CA LEU A 165 -5.31 18.46 0.35
C LEU A 165 -5.89 19.71 1.04
N GLU A 166 -5.19 20.83 0.99
CA GLU A 166 -5.66 22.10 1.55
C GLU A 166 -6.89 22.66 0.80
N VAL A 167 -6.91 22.54 -0.52
CA VAL A 167 -8.00 23.06 -1.38
C VAL A 167 -9.19 22.10 -1.41
N GLU A 168 -8.95 20.83 -1.78
CA GLU A 168 -9.99 19.84 -2.05
C GLU A 168 -10.50 19.12 -0.80
N LYS A 169 -9.79 19.24 0.32
CA LYS A 169 -10.00 18.51 1.58
C LYS A 169 -9.71 17.01 1.46
N ALA A 170 -9.72 16.34 2.60
CA ALA A 170 -9.37 14.92 2.67
C ALA A 170 -10.43 14.03 2.01
N THR A 171 -9.97 13.10 1.17
CA THR A 171 -10.80 12.04 0.59
C THR A 171 -11.00 10.88 1.59
N PRO A 172 -11.94 9.94 1.30
CA PRO A 172 -12.19 8.79 2.17
C PRO A 172 -10.98 7.89 2.45
N ILE A 173 -9.93 7.92 1.61
CA ILE A 173 -8.72 7.09 1.80
C ILE A 173 -7.59 7.79 2.56
N HIS A 174 -7.74 9.05 2.92
CA HIS A 174 -6.77 9.75 3.74
C HIS A 174 -6.79 9.27 5.19
N ARG A 175 -5.61 9.29 5.83
CA ARG A 175 -5.42 8.88 7.23
C ARG A 175 -5.74 10.05 8.15
N LYS A 176 -6.94 10.03 8.73
CA LYS A 176 -7.50 11.12 9.54
C LYS A 176 -6.68 11.44 10.79
N SER A 177 -5.97 10.46 11.32
CA SER A 177 -5.08 10.61 12.48
C SER A 177 -3.80 11.39 12.19
N PHE A 178 -3.40 11.50 10.92
CA PHE A 178 -2.18 12.22 10.52
C PHE A 178 -2.41 13.73 10.54
N THR A 179 -1.51 14.47 11.19
CA THR A 179 -1.67 15.92 11.44
C THR A 179 -2.05 16.74 10.21
N PRO A 180 -1.41 16.60 9.01
CA PRO A 180 -1.80 17.36 7.84
C PRO A 180 -3.23 17.06 7.38
N VAL A 181 -3.65 15.79 7.47
CA VAL A 181 -5.00 15.35 7.08
C VAL A 181 -6.04 15.85 8.09
N LYS A 182 -5.77 15.72 9.39
CA LYS A 182 -6.65 16.15 10.47
C LYS A 182 -7.05 17.63 10.35
N LYS A 183 -6.13 18.49 9.90
CA LYS A 183 -6.37 19.93 9.68
C LYS A 183 -7.21 20.21 8.43
N ASN A 184 -7.34 19.24 7.53
CA ASN A 184 -7.99 19.36 6.23
C ASN A 184 -9.16 18.38 6.04
N LEU A 185 -9.81 17.97 7.13
CA LEU A 185 -11.01 17.15 7.04
C LEU A 185 -12.18 17.98 6.46
N PRO A 186 -13.02 17.37 5.57
CA PRO A 186 -14.20 18.06 5.07
C PRO A 186 -15.19 18.32 6.22
N SER A 187 -15.83 19.48 6.22
CA SER A 187 -16.95 19.77 7.12
C SER A 187 -18.27 19.25 6.56
N SER A 188 -19.28 19.04 7.42
CA SER A 188 -20.63 18.65 6.97
C SER A 188 -21.28 19.65 6.04
N ALA A 189 -20.85 20.92 6.07
CA ALA A 189 -21.34 21.97 5.16
C ALA A 189 -21.04 21.64 3.68
N ILE A 190 -20.03 20.82 3.37
CA ILE A 190 -19.72 20.41 2.00
C ILE A 190 -20.88 19.64 1.34
N LEU A 191 -21.70 18.96 2.13
CA LEU A 191 -22.87 18.21 1.65
C LEU A 191 -24.05 19.10 1.26
N LYS A 192 -24.02 20.38 1.62
CA LYS A 192 -25.02 21.38 1.20
C LYS A 192 -24.78 21.85 -0.24
N ASP A 193 -23.57 21.66 -0.76
CA ASP A 193 -23.23 21.91 -2.17
C ASP A 193 -23.53 20.64 -2.96
N GLU A 194 -24.58 20.68 -3.78
CA GLU A 194 -25.06 19.53 -4.56
C GLU A 194 -23.98 18.91 -5.46
N LYS A 195 -23.14 19.73 -6.11
CA LYS A 195 -22.06 19.25 -6.98
C LYS A 195 -20.99 18.49 -6.18
N LYS A 196 -20.62 19.02 -5.00
CA LYS A 196 -19.65 18.37 -4.13
C LYS A 196 -20.23 17.12 -3.49
N ALA A 197 -21.50 17.14 -3.10
CA ALA A 197 -22.19 15.96 -2.57
C ALA A 197 -22.25 14.85 -3.62
N LYS A 198 -22.61 15.16 -4.87
CA LYS A 198 -22.59 14.18 -5.98
C LYS A 198 -21.18 13.60 -6.18
N LYS A 199 -20.14 14.45 -6.24
CA LYS A 199 -18.74 14.01 -6.37
C LYS A 199 -18.35 13.01 -5.27
N ILE A 200 -18.61 13.36 -4.01
CA ILE A 200 -18.28 12.50 -2.86
C ILE A 200 -19.05 11.16 -2.93
N SER A 201 -20.33 11.20 -3.31
CA SER A 201 -21.14 9.99 -3.47
C SER A 201 -20.56 9.05 -4.52
N LEU A 202 -20.15 9.57 -5.67
CA LEU A 202 -19.52 8.78 -6.73
C LEU A 202 -18.17 8.19 -6.28
N GLU A 203 -17.34 8.99 -5.61
CA GLU A 203 -16.06 8.52 -5.05
C GLU A 203 -16.27 7.37 -4.03
N LEU A 204 -17.30 7.47 -3.19
CA LEU A 204 -17.62 6.41 -2.21
C LEU A 204 -18.13 5.13 -2.88
N VAL A 205 -19.00 5.25 -3.91
CA VAL A 205 -19.51 4.11 -4.67
C VAL A 205 -18.38 3.46 -5.45
N ALA A 206 -17.54 4.23 -6.14
CA ALA A 206 -16.38 3.72 -6.87
C ALA A 206 -15.40 2.99 -5.91
N LEU A 207 -15.14 3.56 -4.73
CA LEU A 207 -14.31 2.94 -3.71
C LEU A 207 -14.92 1.64 -3.17
N HIS A 208 -16.26 1.56 -3.05
CA HIS A 208 -16.96 0.33 -2.69
C HIS A 208 -16.71 -0.76 -3.73
N TYR A 209 -16.91 -0.49 -5.03
CA TYR A 209 -16.61 -1.44 -6.09
C TYR A 209 -15.14 -1.84 -6.12
N PHE A 210 -14.22 -0.88 -5.99
CA PHE A 210 -12.79 -1.18 -5.90
C PHE A 210 -12.46 -2.16 -4.76
N ASN A 211 -13.03 -1.96 -3.57
CA ASN A 211 -12.82 -2.84 -2.41
C ASN A 211 -13.43 -4.24 -2.60
N ASN A 212 -14.36 -4.40 -3.56
CA ASN A 212 -14.94 -5.67 -3.96
C ASN A 212 -14.26 -6.29 -5.20
N GLY A 213 -13.06 -5.82 -5.55
CA GLY A 213 -12.22 -6.42 -6.58
C GLY A 213 -12.41 -5.87 -8.00
N PHE A 214 -13.27 -4.88 -8.20
CA PHE A 214 -13.44 -4.25 -9.51
C PHE A 214 -12.34 -3.24 -9.79
N ASN A 215 -11.88 -3.17 -11.02
CA ASN A 215 -10.96 -2.13 -11.46
C ASN A 215 -11.78 -0.91 -11.94
N ILE A 216 -11.54 0.23 -11.32
CA ILE A 216 -12.16 1.50 -11.73
C ILE A 216 -11.25 2.14 -12.78
N ILE A 217 -11.78 2.37 -13.97
CA ILE A 217 -11.06 2.99 -15.09
C ILE A 217 -11.22 4.50 -15.02
N GLU A 218 -12.46 4.98 -14.82
CA GLU A 218 -12.77 6.39 -14.79
C GLU A 218 -14.11 6.62 -14.06
N ILE A 219 -14.27 7.80 -13.47
CA ILE A 219 -15.55 8.28 -12.94
C ILE A 219 -16.01 9.51 -13.74
N ASN A 220 -17.33 9.70 -13.91
CA ASN A 220 -17.94 10.78 -14.70
C ASN A 220 -17.50 10.81 -16.19
N LYS A 221 -17.33 9.66 -16.82
CA LYS A 221 -16.96 9.60 -18.23
C LYS A 221 -18.11 10.03 -19.12
N LYS A 222 -17.89 11.05 -19.96
CA LYS A 222 -18.78 11.38 -21.05
C LYS A 222 -18.55 10.42 -22.22
N TYR A 223 -19.59 9.72 -22.64
CA TYR A 223 -19.54 8.86 -23.81
C TYR A 223 -19.87 9.63 -25.10
N ASN A 224 -20.86 10.54 -25.01
CA ASN A 224 -21.21 11.52 -26.03
C ASN A 224 -21.92 12.70 -25.34
N ASP A 225 -22.39 13.66 -26.09
CA ASP A 225 -23.07 14.87 -25.55
C ASP A 225 -24.35 14.56 -24.76
N LYS A 226 -24.89 13.36 -24.88
CA LYS A 226 -26.16 12.95 -24.26
C LYS A 226 -26.02 11.88 -23.16
N ILE A 227 -24.93 11.11 -23.17
CA ILE A 227 -24.76 9.98 -22.25
C ILE A 227 -23.50 10.19 -21.41
N THR A 228 -23.67 10.14 -20.10
CA THR A 228 -22.57 10.15 -19.12
C THR A 228 -22.63 8.89 -18.29
N PHE A 229 -21.53 8.15 -18.23
CA PHE A 229 -21.36 7.08 -17.26
C PHE A 229 -20.72 7.64 -16.00
N ASP A 230 -21.35 7.41 -14.86
CA ASP A 230 -20.83 7.91 -13.59
C ASP A 230 -19.62 7.10 -13.09
N ILE A 231 -19.57 5.79 -13.41
CA ILE A 231 -18.44 4.89 -13.04
C ILE A 231 -18.22 3.88 -14.17
N ILE A 232 -16.97 3.71 -14.60
CA ILE A 232 -16.52 2.67 -15.55
C ILE A 232 -15.32 1.91 -14.96
#